data_d20591c82ae4ba98a8e762e6344a5f96
#
_entry.id   d20591c82ae4ba98a8e762e6344a5f96
#
_cell.length_a   1.000
_cell.length_b   1.000
_cell.length_c   1.000
_cell.angle_alpha   90.00
_cell.angle_beta   90.00
_cell.angle_gamma   90.00
#
_symmetry.space_group_name_H-M   'P 1'
#
loop_
_entity.id
_entity.type
_entity.pdbx_description
1 polymer ?
#
loop_
_entity_poly.entity_id
_entity_poly.type
_entity_poly.pdbx_seq_one_letter_code
_entity_poly.pdbx_strand_id
1 'polypeptide(L)'
;MCGVELVPVERLKPADYNPRRADAERLALVRLSLSRLGFLLPIVATPDGEILSGHQRHAVAMSMRARQVPVMFVDIPQERRRGLNILFNRATNDIPMTADEVRLRAELQCANAHELAERLPDLDPNGPEFWPCLSLATRNVRQLACRNVASFQPQSANVGRTLARLGVQLPIVLTEDDAVVNGIGRLEAAARKGRETIEAITVSPVKAELARAMLNLLSMDFHFEGDNADMLRYGAFRRSRMRRRTLGTAYVIPVFRSRRNADFDIADPEHRAKWLHVCGDSVLDFGSGHGDEARMLREAGIDVTAFEPYENDGHERISFDRGRRSAEGFIHAVRSGKRFTSLFLSSVLNSVPFVSDREHIVCICAALCDGNSTLYASARSTKGANWQCHTRGPGLNEHGMYEGTFRVAWERGVTIGDLGVAPKVQKYYDRAEFRELFLQFFDEVEICPKSTSIAAICRKPRPVNPERLAAALRFEFDLPYPGGRRLGMAEEALAAFSTRLGVSL
;
A
#
# COMPACT_ATOMS: atom_id res chain seq x y z
N MET A 1 -29.03 -8.03 3.10
CA MET A 1 -28.56 -7.02 2.12
C MET A 1 -28.45 -5.70 2.88
N CYS A 2 -27.29 -5.04 2.86
CA CYS A 2 -27.16 -3.72 3.48
C CYS A 2 -27.89 -2.71 2.59
N GLY A 3 -29.10 -2.30 2.98
CA GLY A 3 -29.86 -1.26 2.29
C GLY A 3 -29.25 0.12 2.52
N VAL A 4 -29.53 1.07 1.63
CA VAL A 4 -29.21 2.48 1.84
C VAL A 4 -30.41 3.11 2.56
N GLU A 5 -30.15 3.83 3.66
CA GLU A 5 -31.18 4.52 4.43
C GLU A 5 -30.80 5.99 4.65
N LEU A 6 -31.81 6.85 4.80
CA LEU A 6 -31.62 8.24 5.19
C LEU A 6 -31.47 8.35 6.70
N VAL A 7 -30.39 8.98 7.14
CA VAL A 7 -30.15 9.23 8.56
C VAL A 7 -29.86 10.70 8.81
N PRO A 8 -30.14 11.22 10.01
CA PRO A 8 -29.72 12.56 10.40
C PRO A 8 -28.21 12.73 10.20
N VAL A 9 -27.79 13.85 9.60
CA VAL A 9 -26.39 14.08 9.27
C VAL A 9 -25.51 14.10 10.52
N GLU A 10 -26.03 14.53 11.66
CA GLU A 10 -25.35 14.59 12.95
C GLU A 10 -25.10 13.20 13.58
N ARG A 11 -25.76 12.15 13.11
CA ARG A 11 -25.52 10.78 13.58
C ARG A 11 -24.15 10.26 13.19
N LEU A 12 -23.58 10.81 12.13
CA LEU A 12 -22.30 10.35 11.59
C LEU A 12 -21.12 11.06 12.22
N LYS A 13 -20.04 10.33 12.45
CA LYS A 13 -18.78 10.81 13.02
C LYS A 13 -17.65 10.60 12.03
N PRO A 14 -16.89 11.65 11.66
CA PRO A 14 -15.68 11.45 10.87
C PRO A 14 -14.71 10.54 11.58
N ALA A 15 -14.07 9.62 10.84
CA ALA A 15 -12.97 8.84 11.38
C ALA A 15 -11.70 9.69 11.51
N ASP A 16 -10.94 9.51 12.58
CA ASP A 16 -9.70 10.26 12.87
C ASP A 16 -8.60 9.99 11.84
N TYR A 17 -8.72 8.90 11.09
CA TYR A 17 -7.74 8.44 10.11
C TYR A 17 -8.15 8.71 8.65
N ASN A 18 -8.93 9.75 8.37
CA ASN A 18 -9.33 10.06 6.99
C ASN A 18 -8.09 10.42 6.13
N PRO A 19 -7.78 9.64 5.05
CA PRO A 19 -6.58 9.84 4.23
C PRO A 19 -6.67 11.04 3.28
N ARG A 20 -7.80 11.71 3.20
CA ARG A 20 -8.01 12.83 2.29
C ARG A 20 -7.94 14.16 3.04
N ARG A 21 -7.00 15.02 2.67
CA ARG A 21 -7.03 16.41 3.09
C ARG A 21 -8.24 17.11 2.47
N ALA A 22 -8.96 17.82 3.31
CA ALA A 22 -10.05 18.67 2.90
C ALA A 22 -9.52 20.12 2.74
N ASP A 23 -8.81 20.40 1.63
CA ASP A 23 -8.53 21.77 1.25
C ASP A 23 -9.79 22.47 0.74
N ALA A 24 -9.77 23.81 0.73
CA ALA A 24 -10.95 24.61 0.37
C ALA A 24 -11.38 24.39 -1.09
N GLU A 25 -10.42 24.23 -2.00
CA GLU A 25 -10.67 24.02 -3.43
C GLU A 25 -11.38 22.68 -3.67
N ARG A 26 -10.91 21.64 -3.01
CA ARG A 26 -11.51 20.33 -3.08
C ARG A 26 -12.91 20.28 -2.49
N LEU A 27 -13.12 20.90 -1.33
CA LEU A 27 -14.46 21.01 -0.75
C LEU A 27 -15.43 21.79 -1.66
N ALA A 28 -14.93 22.79 -2.38
CA ALA A 28 -15.72 23.48 -3.38
C ALA A 28 -16.15 22.56 -4.54
N LEU A 29 -15.25 21.70 -5.03
CA LEU A 29 -15.59 20.70 -6.05
C LEU A 29 -16.60 19.65 -5.54
N VAL A 30 -16.44 19.17 -4.30
CA VAL A 30 -17.42 18.25 -3.69
C VAL A 30 -18.77 18.95 -3.54
N ARG A 31 -18.78 20.24 -3.15
CA ARG A 31 -20.00 21.04 -3.07
C ARG A 31 -20.67 21.19 -4.42
N LEU A 32 -19.88 21.51 -5.46
CA LEU A 32 -20.38 21.59 -6.84
C LEU A 32 -20.99 20.26 -7.29
N SER A 33 -20.33 19.15 -7.01
CA SER A 33 -20.85 17.82 -7.31
C SER A 33 -22.18 17.53 -6.59
N LEU A 34 -22.26 17.78 -5.29
CA LEU A 34 -23.48 17.53 -4.53
C LEU A 34 -24.62 18.47 -4.90
N SER A 35 -24.33 19.75 -5.18
CA SER A 35 -25.37 20.71 -5.58
C SER A 35 -25.99 20.40 -6.94
N ARG A 36 -25.28 19.69 -7.84
CA ARG A 36 -25.76 19.40 -9.20
C ARG A 36 -26.22 17.96 -9.40
N LEU A 37 -25.55 17.01 -8.72
CA LEU A 37 -25.75 15.58 -8.93
C LEU A 37 -26.41 14.90 -7.72
N GLY A 38 -26.38 15.53 -6.54
CA GLY A 38 -26.76 14.90 -5.30
C GLY A 38 -25.83 13.74 -4.89
N PHE A 39 -26.31 12.89 -4.01
CA PHE A 39 -25.61 11.69 -3.57
C PHE A 39 -25.79 10.54 -4.58
N LEU A 40 -24.95 10.49 -5.61
CA LEU A 40 -24.89 9.34 -6.52
C LEU A 40 -24.41 8.07 -5.82
N LEU A 41 -23.58 8.19 -4.80
CA LEU A 41 -23.13 7.07 -3.97
C LEU A 41 -23.40 7.40 -2.49
N PRO A 42 -23.90 6.42 -1.70
CA PRO A 42 -24.15 6.63 -0.29
C PRO A 42 -22.84 6.86 0.48
N ILE A 43 -22.96 7.46 1.65
CA ILE A 43 -21.90 7.42 2.66
C ILE A 43 -21.87 5.99 3.19
N VAL A 44 -20.68 5.44 3.43
CA VAL A 44 -20.54 4.13 4.08
C VAL A 44 -20.05 4.37 5.49
N ALA A 45 -20.78 3.83 6.46
CA ALA A 45 -20.48 3.99 7.88
C ALA A 45 -20.67 2.68 8.64
N THR A 46 -20.12 2.60 9.83
CA THR A 46 -20.39 1.53 10.79
C THR A 46 -21.68 1.78 11.54
N PRO A 47 -22.32 0.76 12.16
CA PRO A 47 -23.56 0.93 12.92
C PRO A 47 -23.47 1.97 14.05
N ASP A 48 -22.28 2.18 14.62
CA ASP A 48 -21.98 3.21 15.63
C ASP A 48 -21.77 4.61 15.03
N GLY A 49 -21.90 4.75 13.70
CA GLY A 49 -21.89 6.02 12.98
C GLY A 49 -20.51 6.50 12.52
N GLU A 50 -19.44 5.75 12.70
CA GLU A 50 -18.11 6.09 12.19
C GLU A 50 -18.07 5.97 10.66
N ILE A 51 -17.68 7.06 9.97
CA ILE A 51 -17.63 7.12 8.52
C ILE A 51 -16.43 6.32 8.00
N LEU A 52 -16.69 5.34 7.15
CA LEU A 52 -15.67 4.58 6.42
C LEU A 52 -15.39 5.18 5.03
N SER A 53 -16.40 5.77 4.38
CA SER A 53 -16.24 6.47 3.11
C SER A 53 -17.27 7.58 2.97
N GLY A 54 -16.84 8.72 2.41
CA GLY A 54 -17.71 9.88 2.18
C GLY A 54 -17.53 11.01 3.19
N HIS A 55 -16.42 11.09 3.91
CA HIS A 55 -16.11 12.16 4.88
C HIS A 55 -16.32 13.57 4.31
N GLN A 56 -15.77 13.83 3.11
CA GLN A 56 -15.91 15.14 2.47
C GLN A 56 -17.37 15.41 2.05
N ARG A 57 -18.08 14.40 1.55
CA ARG A 57 -19.52 14.53 1.22
C ARG A 57 -20.36 14.83 2.47
N HIS A 58 -20.02 14.19 3.59
CA HIS A 58 -20.65 14.48 4.89
C HIS A 58 -20.40 15.92 5.33
N ALA A 59 -19.13 16.37 5.36
CA ALA A 59 -18.75 17.73 5.76
C ALA A 59 -19.42 18.79 4.87
N VAL A 60 -19.47 18.56 3.55
CA VAL A 60 -20.13 19.46 2.61
C VAL A 60 -21.64 19.45 2.80
N ALA A 61 -22.27 18.29 2.97
CA ALA A 61 -23.73 18.20 3.23
C ALA A 61 -24.12 18.99 4.49
N MET A 62 -23.33 18.90 5.57
CA MET A 62 -23.53 19.74 6.76
C MET A 62 -23.42 21.24 6.41
N SER A 63 -22.43 21.65 5.63
CA SER A 63 -22.26 23.04 5.21
C SER A 63 -23.39 23.54 4.30
N MET A 64 -24.07 22.63 3.58
CA MET A 64 -25.25 22.90 2.78
C MET A 64 -26.54 22.86 3.59
N ARG A 65 -26.48 22.60 4.89
CA ARG A 65 -27.63 22.46 5.79
C ARG A 65 -28.58 21.30 5.40
N ALA A 66 -28.02 20.22 4.84
CA ALA A 66 -28.76 19.00 4.66
C ALA A 66 -29.14 18.40 6.02
N ARG A 67 -30.39 18.04 6.22
CA ARG A 67 -30.88 17.43 7.47
C ARG A 67 -30.55 15.95 7.53
N GLN A 68 -30.56 15.29 6.38
CA GLN A 68 -30.35 13.85 6.25
C GLN A 68 -29.37 13.56 5.11
N VAL A 69 -28.69 12.43 5.24
CA VAL A 69 -27.78 11.91 4.22
C VAL A 69 -28.03 10.40 4.01
N PRO A 70 -27.84 9.88 2.79
CA PRO A 70 -27.99 8.48 2.51
C PRO A 70 -26.78 7.71 3.01
N VAL A 71 -27.00 6.67 3.80
CA VAL A 71 -25.95 5.87 4.45
C VAL A 71 -26.19 4.39 4.19
N MET A 72 -25.12 3.69 3.89
CA MET A 72 -25.03 2.24 3.92
C MET A 72 -24.24 1.84 5.16
N PHE A 73 -24.87 1.15 6.10
CA PHE A 73 -24.17 0.64 7.28
C PHE A 73 -23.50 -0.70 7.01
N VAL A 74 -22.26 -0.83 7.47
CA VAL A 74 -21.48 -2.05 7.32
C VAL A 74 -20.85 -2.39 8.67
N ASP A 75 -21.17 -3.57 9.20
CA ASP A 75 -20.61 -4.04 10.45
C ASP A 75 -19.22 -4.65 10.21
N ILE A 76 -18.19 -3.97 10.70
CA ILE A 76 -16.79 -4.29 10.43
C ILE A 76 -15.95 -4.13 11.69
N PRO A 77 -15.13 -5.14 12.03
CA PRO A 77 -14.19 -5.05 13.14
C PRO A 77 -13.27 -3.83 13.04
N GLN A 78 -12.99 -3.21 14.17
CA GLN A 78 -12.24 -1.94 14.26
C GLN A 78 -10.87 -2.02 13.57
N GLU A 79 -10.17 -3.13 13.69
CA GLU A 79 -8.86 -3.36 13.07
C GLU A 79 -8.89 -3.36 11.53
N ARG A 80 -10.08 -3.54 10.92
CA ARG A 80 -10.26 -3.54 9.46
C ARG A 80 -10.74 -2.22 8.89
N ARG A 81 -11.23 -1.29 9.72
CA ARG A 81 -11.88 -0.04 9.28
C ARG A 81 -10.94 0.82 8.43
N ARG A 82 -9.68 0.98 8.86
CA ARG A 82 -8.67 1.76 8.09
C ARG A 82 -8.38 1.17 6.72
N GLY A 83 -8.19 -0.15 6.64
CA GLY A 83 -7.97 -0.83 5.36
C GLY A 83 -9.14 -0.69 4.40
N LEU A 84 -10.35 -0.72 4.92
CA LEU A 84 -11.57 -0.54 4.13
C LEU A 84 -11.76 0.89 3.64
N ASN A 85 -11.37 1.88 4.43
CA ASN A 85 -11.37 3.27 3.97
C ASN A 85 -10.51 3.42 2.70
N ILE A 86 -9.33 2.81 2.64
CA ILE A 86 -8.48 2.77 1.45
C ILE A 86 -9.18 2.06 0.29
N LEU A 87 -9.80 0.92 0.55
CA LEU A 87 -10.50 0.13 -0.45
C LEU A 87 -11.69 0.90 -1.06
N PHE A 88 -12.50 1.55 -0.24
CA PHE A 88 -13.64 2.35 -0.70
C PHE A 88 -13.20 3.53 -1.56
N ASN A 89 -12.12 4.18 -1.17
CA ASN A 89 -11.56 5.27 -1.97
C ASN A 89 -11.07 4.78 -3.32
N ARG A 90 -10.54 3.56 -3.40
CA ARG A 90 -10.12 2.94 -4.67
C ARG A 90 -11.30 2.43 -5.50
N ALA A 91 -12.35 1.93 -4.86
CA ALA A 91 -13.52 1.38 -5.55
C ALA A 91 -14.27 2.41 -6.42
N THR A 92 -14.05 3.68 -6.17
CA THR A 92 -14.62 4.78 -6.96
C THR A 92 -13.68 5.31 -8.05
N ASN A 93 -12.46 4.74 -8.17
CA ASN A 93 -11.46 5.15 -9.16
C ASN A 93 -11.06 3.96 -10.06
N ASP A 94 -11.51 3.99 -11.30
CA ASP A 94 -11.30 2.91 -12.28
C ASP A 94 -10.15 3.17 -13.28
N ILE A 95 -9.32 4.21 -13.07
CA ILE A 95 -8.33 4.65 -14.08
C ILE A 95 -6.90 4.20 -13.73
N PRO A 96 -6.22 3.42 -14.58
CA PRO A 96 -4.80 3.13 -14.47
C PRO A 96 -4.00 4.21 -15.20
N MET A 97 -3.37 5.14 -14.46
CA MET A 97 -2.59 6.22 -15.03
C MET A 97 -1.31 6.48 -14.23
N THR A 98 -0.32 7.09 -14.88
CA THR A 98 0.84 7.68 -14.20
C THR A 98 0.42 8.90 -13.38
N ALA A 99 1.22 9.28 -12.37
CA ALA A 99 0.92 10.45 -11.54
C ALA A 99 0.80 11.75 -12.36
N ASP A 100 1.63 11.92 -13.40
CA ASP A 100 1.62 13.10 -14.26
C ASP A 100 0.39 13.14 -15.19
N GLU A 101 0.00 11.99 -15.76
CA GLU A 101 -1.24 11.87 -16.53
C GLU A 101 -2.47 12.12 -15.67
N VAL A 102 -2.45 11.66 -14.41
CA VAL A 102 -3.50 11.92 -13.42
C VAL A 102 -3.64 13.42 -13.18
N ARG A 103 -2.52 14.11 -12.93
CA ARG A 103 -2.51 15.56 -12.66
C ARG A 103 -3.01 16.38 -13.86
N LEU A 104 -2.49 16.13 -15.05
CA LEU A 104 -2.90 16.84 -16.27
C LEU A 104 -4.38 16.63 -16.58
N ARG A 105 -4.88 15.40 -16.45
CA ARG A 105 -6.31 15.13 -16.63
C ARG A 105 -7.17 15.76 -15.54
N ALA A 106 -6.70 15.82 -14.30
CA ALA A 106 -7.41 16.49 -13.22
C ALA A 106 -7.61 17.97 -13.53
N GLU A 107 -6.56 18.65 -14.01
CA GLU A 107 -6.61 20.06 -14.37
C GLU A 107 -7.61 20.30 -15.54
N LEU A 108 -7.54 19.48 -16.59
CA LEU A 108 -8.45 19.56 -17.73
C LEU A 108 -9.90 19.21 -17.37
N GLN A 109 -10.10 18.20 -16.53
CA GLN A 109 -11.43 17.79 -16.08
C GLN A 109 -12.04 18.79 -15.10
N CYS A 110 -11.23 19.49 -14.30
CA CYS A 110 -11.70 20.53 -13.40
C CYS A 110 -12.32 21.71 -14.17
N ALA A 111 -11.64 22.20 -15.20
CA ALA A 111 -12.16 23.26 -16.05
C ALA A 111 -13.48 22.86 -16.74
N ASN A 112 -13.54 21.66 -17.30
CA ASN A 112 -14.74 21.13 -17.95
C ASN A 112 -15.88 20.87 -16.96
N ALA A 113 -15.58 20.47 -15.73
CA ALA A 113 -16.58 20.19 -14.70
C ALA A 113 -17.37 21.45 -14.30
N HIS A 114 -16.72 22.61 -14.21
CA HIS A 114 -17.41 23.88 -13.93
C HIS A 114 -18.37 24.28 -15.05
N GLU A 115 -17.92 24.20 -16.30
CA GLU A 115 -18.77 24.51 -17.46
C GLU A 115 -19.99 23.56 -17.56
N LEU A 116 -19.78 22.27 -17.31
CA LEU A 116 -20.87 21.28 -17.29
C LEU A 116 -21.84 21.52 -16.13
N ALA A 117 -21.34 21.93 -14.97
CA ALA A 117 -22.19 22.21 -13.81
C ALA A 117 -23.13 23.40 -14.03
N GLU A 118 -22.69 24.43 -14.79
CA GLU A 118 -23.54 25.60 -15.13
C GLU A 118 -24.77 25.22 -15.95
N ARG A 119 -24.75 24.09 -16.62
CA ARG A 119 -25.88 23.56 -17.41
C ARG A 119 -26.96 22.87 -16.57
N LEU A 120 -26.71 22.69 -15.28
CA LEU A 120 -27.61 22.01 -14.36
C LEU A 120 -28.09 22.93 -13.25
N PRO A 121 -29.35 22.84 -12.81
CA PRO A 121 -29.84 23.60 -11.67
C PRO A 121 -29.25 23.11 -10.36
N ASP A 122 -29.23 23.99 -9.35
CA ASP A 122 -28.94 23.58 -7.98
C ASP A 122 -30.08 22.72 -7.42
N LEU A 123 -29.71 21.65 -6.75
CA LEU A 123 -30.62 20.76 -6.04
C LEU A 123 -30.88 21.29 -4.62
N ASP A 124 -32.12 21.13 -4.15
CA ASP A 124 -32.45 21.35 -2.73
C ASP A 124 -31.78 20.25 -1.88
N PRO A 125 -30.91 20.61 -0.91
CA PRO A 125 -30.24 19.64 -0.04
C PRO A 125 -31.20 18.76 0.79
N ASN A 126 -32.45 19.14 0.88
CA ASN A 126 -33.50 18.42 1.61
C ASN A 126 -34.58 17.85 0.69
N GLY A 127 -34.44 17.98 -0.62
CA GLY A 127 -35.35 17.44 -1.63
C GLY A 127 -34.98 16.02 -2.06
N PRO A 128 -35.94 15.25 -2.58
CA PRO A 128 -35.72 13.85 -2.97
C PRO A 128 -34.68 13.68 -4.10
N GLU A 129 -34.50 14.67 -4.94
CA GLU A 129 -33.51 14.63 -6.02
C GLU A 129 -32.05 14.74 -5.51
N PHE A 130 -31.86 15.12 -4.25
CA PHE A 130 -30.55 15.17 -3.61
C PHE A 130 -30.01 13.78 -3.24
N TRP A 131 -30.87 12.75 -3.26
CA TRP A 131 -30.53 11.38 -2.88
C TRP A 131 -30.79 10.35 -4.01
N PRO A 132 -30.24 10.53 -5.22
CA PRO A 132 -30.52 9.61 -6.33
C PRO A 132 -30.10 8.16 -6.02
N CYS A 133 -29.16 7.93 -5.11
CA CYS A 133 -28.76 6.59 -4.68
C CYS A 133 -29.83 5.82 -3.89
N LEU A 134 -30.96 6.43 -3.56
CA LEU A 134 -32.14 5.73 -3.02
C LEU A 134 -33.03 5.19 -4.12
N SER A 135 -32.95 5.70 -5.36
CA SER A 135 -33.77 5.29 -6.51
C SER A 135 -33.00 4.28 -7.36
N LEU A 136 -32.81 3.08 -6.81
CA LEU A 136 -32.06 2.02 -7.48
C LEU A 136 -32.96 1.25 -8.44
N ALA A 137 -32.39 0.92 -9.61
CA ALA A 137 -32.99 0.02 -10.57
C ALA A 137 -32.11 -1.23 -10.71
N THR A 138 -32.75 -2.39 -10.69
CA THR A 138 -32.05 -3.65 -10.96
C THR A 138 -31.78 -3.79 -12.45
N ARG A 139 -30.55 -4.12 -12.83
CA ARG A 139 -30.11 -4.29 -14.21
C ARG A 139 -29.53 -5.69 -14.43
N ASN A 140 -29.69 -6.22 -15.63
CA ASN A 140 -29.09 -7.50 -16.02
C ASN A 140 -27.58 -7.37 -16.27
N VAL A 141 -26.80 -8.11 -15.51
CA VAL A 141 -25.31 -8.06 -15.55
C VAL A 141 -24.79 -8.50 -16.92
N ARG A 142 -25.33 -9.55 -17.52
CA ARG A 142 -24.86 -10.07 -18.81
C ARG A 142 -25.04 -9.05 -19.94
N GLN A 143 -26.18 -8.39 -19.97
CA GLN A 143 -26.47 -7.36 -20.97
C GLN A 143 -25.54 -6.16 -20.82
N LEU A 144 -25.38 -5.66 -19.58
CA LEU A 144 -24.47 -4.55 -19.29
C LEU A 144 -23.03 -4.91 -19.58
N ALA A 145 -22.58 -6.12 -19.23
CA ALA A 145 -21.22 -6.55 -19.46
C ALA A 145 -20.89 -6.62 -20.96
N CYS A 146 -21.80 -7.15 -21.79
CA CYS A 146 -21.60 -7.19 -23.24
C CYS A 146 -21.42 -5.79 -23.85
N ARG A 147 -22.15 -4.78 -23.36
CA ARG A 147 -22.03 -3.40 -23.83
C ARG A 147 -20.77 -2.69 -23.38
N ASN A 148 -20.24 -3.05 -22.20
CA ASN A 148 -19.16 -2.34 -21.54
C ASN A 148 -17.85 -3.12 -21.47
N VAL A 149 -17.73 -4.27 -22.13
CA VAL A 149 -16.56 -5.15 -22.06
C VAL A 149 -15.25 -4.48 -22.42
N ALA A 150 -15.26 -3.54 -23.36
CA ALA A 150 -14.08 -2.80 -23.79
C ALA A 150 -13.47 -1.92 -22.68
N SER A 151 -14.30 -1.55 -21.69
CA SER A 151 -13.88 -0.75 -20.52
C SER A 151 -13.41 -1.59 -19.34
N PHE A 152 -13.50 -2.93 -19.43
CA PHE A 152 -13.11 -3.82 -18.35
C PHE A 152 -11.61 -3.79 -18.08
N GLN A 153 -11.28 -3.64 -16.80
CA GLN A 153 -9.91 -3.62 -16.33
C GLN A 153 -9.72 -4.60 -15.17
N PRO A 154 -8.77 -5.53 -15.30
CA PRO A 154 -8.59 -6.60 -14.31
C PRO A 154 -8.41 -6.13 -12.86
N GLN A 155 -7.78 -4.97 -12.69
CA GLN A 155 -7.52 -4.40 -11.36
C GLN A 155 -8.78 -3.90 -10.68
N SER A 156 -9.68 -3.27 -11.43
CA SER A 156 -10.96 -2.77 -10.92
C SER A 156 -11.86 -3.93 -10.46
N ALA A 157 -11.83 -5.05 -11.17
CA ALA A 157 -12.58 -6.26 -10.78
C ALA A 157 -12.09 -6.83 -9.44
N ASN A 158 -10.81 -6.73 -9.11
CA ASN A 158 -10.27 -7.19 -7.83
C ASN A 158 -10.85 -6.40 -6.65
N VAL A 159 -10.92 -5.08 -6.79
CA VAL A 159 -11.52 -4.19 -5.79
C VAL A 159 -13.00 -4.52 -5.60
N GLY A 160 -13.74 -4.67 -6.70
CA GLY A 160 -15.17 -5.03 -6.65
C GLY A 160 -15.42 -6.38 -5.98
N ARG A 161 -14.56 -7.38 -6.21
CA ARG A 161 -14.66 -8.68 -5.52
C ARG A 161 -14.39 -8.58 -4.03
N THR A 162 -13.42 -7.78 -3.62
CA THR A 162 -13.10 -7.59 -2.20
C THR A 162 -14.28 -6.93 -1.48
N LEU A 163 -14.89 -5.89 -2.06
CA LEU A 163 -16.11 -5.27 -1.51
C LEU A 163 -17.25 -6.28 -1.38
N ALA A 164 -17.49 -7.08 -2.41
CA ALA A 164 -18.54 -8.09 -2.40
C ALA A 164 -18.33 -9.19 -1.35
N ARG A 165 -17.09 -9.54 -1.01
CA ARG A 165 -16.76 -10.47 0.09
C ARG A 165 -17.08 -9.89 1.47
N LEU A 166 -16.95 -8.58 1.61
CA LEU A 166 -17.28 -7.84 2.82
C LEU A 166 -18.78 -7.57 2.96
N GLY A 167 -19.59 -8.08 2.02
CA GLY A 167 -21.04 -7.84 1.99
C GLY A 167 -21.42 -6.46 1.48
N VAL A 168 -20.46 -5.65 1.00
CA VAL A 168 -20.71 -4.29 0.52
C VAL A 168 -21.06 -4.33 -0.97
N GLN A 169 -22.24 -3.85 -1.29
CA GLN A 169 -22.74 -3.73 -2.66
C GLN A 169 -23.07 -2.28 -2.97
N LEU A 170 -22.09 -1.55 -3.47
CA LEU A 170 -22.32 -0.20 -3.96
C LEU A 170 -22.98 -0.27 -5.35
N PRO A 171 -24.02 0.54 -5.62
CA PRO A 171 -24.65 0.62 -6.93
C PRO A 171 -23.66 1.12 -7.98
N ILE A 172 -23.86 0.73 -9.23
CA ILE A 172 -23.17 1.34 -10.36
C ILE A 172 -23.95 2.55 -10.88
N VAL A 173 -23.29 3.46 -11.57
CA VAL A 173 -23.95 4.61 -12.22
C VAL A 173 -23.93 4.41 -13.72
N LEU A 174 -25.09 4.50 -14.35
CA LEU A 174 -25.32 4.28 -15.77
C LEU A 174 -25.91 5.52 -16.43
N THR A 175 -25.69 5.64 -17.72
CA THR A 175 -26.49 6.49 -18.59
C THR A 175 -27.82 5.81 -18.94
N GLU A 176 -28.73 6.54 -19.57
CA GLU A 176 -30.01 6.01 -20.04
C GLU A 176 -29.87 4.90 -21.09
N ASP A 177 -28.76 4.91 -21.83
CA ASP A 177 -28.38 3.88 -22.82
C ASP A 177 -27.47 2.77 -22.24
N ASP A 178 -27.47 2.61 -20.92
CA ASP A 178 -26.71 1.57 -20.19
C ASP A 178 -25.18 1.65 -20.30
N ALA A 179 -24.61 2.78 -20.70
CA ALA A 179 -23.16 2.98 -20.62
C ALA A 179 -22.72 3.27 -19.18
N VAL A 180 -21.65 2.62 -18.71
CA VAL A 180 -21.19 2.79 -17.34
C VAL A 180 -20.51 4.15 -17.16
N VAL A 181 -21.01 4.94 -16.23
CA VAL A 181 -20.44 6.21 -15.79
C VAL A 181 -19.45 5.97 -14.66
N ASN A 182 -19.83 5.13 -13.68
CA ASN A 182 -18.97 4.71 -12.58
C ASN A 182 -19.32 3.29 -12.12
N GLY A 183 -18.31 2.53 -11.73
CA GLY A 183 -18.47 1.19 -11.18
C GLY A 183 -18.20 0.06 -12.17
N ILE A 184 -17.40 0.30 -13.22
CA ILE A 184 -17.03 -0.73 -14.20
C ILE A 184 -16.40 -1.96 -13.53
N GLY A 185 -15.54 -1.77 -12.51
CA GLY A 185 -14.93 -2.87 -11.78
C GLY A 185 -15.94 -3.69 -10.97
N ARG A 186 -17.01 -3.08 -10.48
CA ARG A 186 -18.12 -3.77 -9.80
C ARG A 186 -18.94 -4.60 -10.78
N LEU A 187 -19.20 -4.06 -11.97
CA LEU A 187 -19.86 -4.78 -13.05
C LEU A 187 -19.02 -5.95 -13.53
N GLU A 188 -17.74 -5.75 -13.77
CA GLU A 188 -16.79 -6.81 -14.17
C GLU A 188 -16.73 -7.92 -13.12
N ALA A 189 -16.64 -7.57 -11.83
CA ALA A 189 -16.65 -8.54 -10.75
C ALA A 189 -17.96 -9.33 -10.66
N ALA A 190 -19.09 -8.68 -10.87
CA ALA A 190 -20.41 -9.32 -10.91
C ALA A 190 -20.53 -10.30 -12.09
N ALA A 191 -20.08 -9.88 -13.29
CA ALA A 191 -20.09 -10.71 -14.48
C ALA A 191 -19.22 -11.97 -14.31
N ARG A 192 -18.01 -11.82 -13.76
CA ARG A 192 -17.10 -12.95 -13.50
C ARG A 192 -17.62 -13.93 -12.43
N LYS A 193 -18.45 -13.46 -11.50
CA LYS A 193 -19.11 -14.31 -10.51
C LYS A 193 -20.43 -14.94 -11.02
N GLY A 194 -20.83 -14.69 -12.26
CA GLY A 194 -22.08 -15.19 -12.81
C GLY A 194 -23.31 -14.61 -12.13
N ARG A 195 -23.24 -13.40 -11.55
CA ARG A 195 -24.42 -12.74 -10.99
C ARG A 195 -25.38 -12.38 -12.10
N GLU A 196 -26.66 -12.58 -11.86
CA GLU A 196 -27.71 -12.24 -12.83
C GLU A 196 -28.02 -10.75 -12.85
N THR A 197 -27.97 -10.12 -11.67
CA THR A 197 -28.41 -8.72 -11.49
C THR A 197 -27.40 -7.88 -10.72
N ILE A 198 -27.47 -6.56 -10.96
CA ILE A 198 -26.74 -5.52 -10.24
C ILE A 198 -27.63 -4.29 -10.06
N GLU A 199 -27.50 -3.63 -8.92
CA GLU A 199 -28.21 -2.37 -8.67
C GLU A 199 -27.51 -1.21 -9.35
N ALA A 200 -28.29 -0.33 -9.97
CA ALA A 200 -27.79 0.79 -10.73
C ALA A 200 -28.62 2.06 -10.52
N ILE A 201 -27.95 3.19 -10.60
CA ILE A 201 -28.55 4.52 -10.70
C ILE A 201 -28.45 4.93 -12.17
N THR A 202 -29.56 5.36 -12.76
CA THR A 202 -29.56 5.90 -14.11
C THR A 202 -29.56 7.43 -14.06
N VAL A 203 -28.68 8.07 -14.81
CA VAL A 203 -28.58 9.52 -14.91
C VAL A 203 -28.74 9.99 -16.34
N SER A 204 -29.31 11.21 -16.52
CA SER A 204 -29.45 11.83 -17.83
C SER A 204 -28.07 12.10 -18.48
N PRO A 205 -27.99 12.25 -19.82
CA PRO A 205 -26.72 12.47 -20.51
C PRO A 205 -25.90 13.62 -19.96
N VAL A 206 -26.52 14.77 -19.67
CA VAL A 206 -25.83 15.94 -19.10
C VAL A 206 -25.28 15.65 -17.70
N LYS A 207 -26.07 15.01 -16.85
CA LYS A 207 -25.61 14.56 -15.52
C LYS A 207 -24.52 13.51 -15.63
N ALA A 208 -24.55 12.65 -16.66
CA ALA A 208 -23.54 11.61 -16.87
C ALA A 208 -22.15 12.19 -17.19
N GLU A 209 -22.09 13.24 -18.01
CA GLU A 209 -20.84 13.92 -18.35
C GLU A 209 -20.20 14.55 -17.08
N LEU A 210 -20.98 15.30 -16.31
CA LEU A 210 -20.53 15.88 -15.07
C LEU A 210 -20.15 14.80 -14.05
N ALA A 211 -20.93 13.72 -13.93
CA ALA A 211 -20.63 12.62 -13.02
C ALA A 211 -19.33 11.89 -13.38
N ARG A 212 -19.03 11.68 -14.67
CA ARG A 212 -17.73 11.12 -15.11
C ARG A 212 -16.58 12.03 -14.71
N ALA A 213 -16.69 13.33 -14.95
CA ALA A 213 -15.67 14.29 -14.56
C ALA A 213 -15.47 14.31 -13.03
N MET A 214 -16.55 14.50 -12.27
CA MET A 214 -16.50 14.67 -10.82
C MET A 214 -16.13 13.39 -10.06
N LEU A 215 -16.70 12.23 -10.38
CA LEU A 215 -16.40 10.99 -9.67
C LEU A 215 -14.95 10.56 -9.90
N ASN A 216 -14.39 10.80 -11.08
CA ASN A 216 -13.00 10.54 -11.37
C ASN A 216 -12.09 11.57 -10.69
N LEU A 217 -12.37 12.86 -10.84
CA LEU A 217 -11.60 13.95 -10.23
C LEU A 217 -11.50 13.80 -8.71
N LEU A 218 -12.63 13.60 -8.04
CA LEU A 218 -12.69 13.47 -6.59
C LEU A 218 -12.10 12.17 -6.04
N SER A 219 -11.88 11.16 -6.88
CA SER A 219 -11.26 9.91 -6.48
C SER A 219 -9.74 9.87 -6.69
N MET A 220 -9.16 10.85 -7.40
CA MET A 220 -7.75 10.82 -7.80
C MET A 220 -6.76 11.22 -6.71
N ASP A 221 -7.17 12.06 -5.74
CA ASP A 221 -6.28 12.51 -4.68
C ASP A 221 -6.29 11.57 -3.49
N PHE A 222 -5.26 10.79 -3.43
CA PHE A 222 -5.01 9.90 -2.31
C PHE A 222 -3.68 10.30 -1.68
N HIS A 223 -3.73 11.04 -0.58
CA HIS A 223 -2.55 11.42 0.19
C HIS A 223 -2.38 10.44 1.34
N PHE A 224 -1.25 9.72 1.34
CA PHE A 224 -0.81 8.91 2.46
C PHE A 224 0.12 9.74 3.33
N GLU A 225 -0.46 10.50 4.25
CA GLU A 225 0.26 11.29 5.24
C GLU A 225 -0.23 10.93 6.66
N GLY A 226 0.57 11.26 7.66
CA GLY A 226 0.22 11.00 9.05
C GLY A 226 -0.07 9.54 9.33
N ASP A 227 -1.10 9.28 10.10
CA ASP A 227 -1.50 7.93 10.56
C ASP A 227 -1.74 6.91 9.44
N ASN A 228 -2.14 7.37 8.25
CA ASN A 228 -2.36 6.47 7.11
C ASN A 228 -1.04 6.01 6.48
N ALA A 229 -0.06 6.90 6.38
CA ALA A 229 1.28 6.53 5.96
C ALA A 229 1.91 5.57 6.99
N ASP A 230 1.74 5.84 8.26
CA ASP A 230 2.22 5.02 9.36
C ASP A 230 1.58 3.63 9.36
N MET A 231 0.27 3.55 9.10
CA MET A 231 -0.41 2.27 8.92
C MET A 231 0.17 1.45 7.76
N LEU A 232 0.48 2.08 6.62
CA LEU A 232 1.12 1.39 5.50
C LEU A 232 2.52 0.89 5.87
N ARG A 233 3.28 1.65 6.66
CA ARG A 233 4.61 1.26 7.13
C ARG A 233 4.55 0.00 7.98
N TYR A 234 3.89 0.04 9.14
CA TYR A 234 3.83 -1.15 9.99
C TYR A 234 2.94 -2.26 9.40
N GLY A 235 1.92 -1.94 8.63
CA GLY A 235 1.05 -2.91 7.98
C GLY A 235 1.75 -3.75 6.92
N ALA A 236 2.71 -3.17 6.19
CA ALA A 236 3.49 -3.88 5.18
C ALA A 236 4.43 -4.92 5.80
N PHE A 237 5.07 -4.59 6.91
CA PHE A 237 5.99 -5.49 7.62
C PHE A 237 5.25 -6.59 8.42
N ARG A 238 4.08 -6.29 8.96
CA ARG A 238 3.32 -7.19 9.82
C ARG A 238 3.07 -8.57 9.23
N ARG A 239 3.10 -8.70 7.91
CA ARG A 239 2.84 -9.97 7.24
C ARG A 239 4.11 -10.67 6.84
N SER A 240 4.90 -10.97 7.82
CA SER A 240 5.86 -12.02 7.69
C SER A 240 5.12 -13.32 7.41
N ARG A 241 5.39 -13.91 6.26
CA ARG A 241 4.67 -15.06 5.73
C ARG A 241 5.17 -16.36 6.34
N MET A 242 5.20 -17.43 5.60
CA MET A 242 5.69 -18.70 6.09
C MET A 242 7.08 -18.57 6.69
N ARG A 243 7.25 -19.07 7.89
CA ARG A 243 8.55 -19.19 8.54
C ARG A 243 9.43 -20.17 7.73
N ARG A 244 10.74 -19.96 7.73
CA ARG A 244 11.68 -20.83 7.02
C ARG A 244 11.55 -22.29 7.40
N ARG A 245 11.37 -22.57 8.68
CA ARG A 245 11.17 -23.93 9.19
C ARG A 245 9.99 -24.67 8.54
N THR A 246 8.97 -23.95 8.08
CA THR A 246 7.82 -24.56 7.38
C THR A 246 8.07 -24.74 5.91
N LEU A 247 9.12 -24.10 5.35
CA LEU A 247 9.56 -24.29 3.97
C LEU A 247 10.54 -25.45 3.80
N GLY A 248 10.94 -26.11 4.89
CA GLY A 248 11.86 -27.23 4.89
C GLY A 248 13.32 -26.80 4.96
N THR A 249 14.11 -27.04 3.96
CA THR A 249 15.57 -26.89 3.95
C THR A 249 16.11 -25.56 4.46
N ALA A 250 17.24 -25.61 5.11
CA ALA A 250 18.00 -24.50 5.66
C ALA A 250 18.56 -23.59 4.54
N TYR A 251 17.70 -22.89 3.92
CA TYR A 251 18.04 -21.87 2.97
C TYR A 251 18.38 -20.57 3.69
N VAL A 252 19.56 -20.09 3.48
CA VAL A 252 20.01 -18.83 4.04
C VAL A 252 20.27 -17.86 2.91
N ILE A 253 19.61 -16.74 2.93
CA ILE A 253 19.77 -15.56 2.09
C ILE A 253 20.39 -15.83 0.71
N PRO A 254 19.75 -15.50 -0.42
CA PRO A 254 20.13 -15.92 -1.76
C PRO A 254 21.41 -15.21 -2.26
N VAL A 255 22.54 -15.51 -1.67
CA VAL A 255 23.84 -14.95 -2.01
C VAL A 255 24.44 -15.58 -3.25
N PHE A 256 24.10 -16.85 -3.49
CA PHE A 256 24.69 -17.63 -4.58
C PHE A 256 23.82 -17.55 -5.83
N ARG A 257 24.47 -17.47 -6.99
CA ARG A 257 23.82 -17.49 -8.32
C ARG A 257 23.15 -18.83 -8.67
N SER A 258 22.97 -19.71 -7.71
CA SER A 258 22.31 -20.99 -7.88
C SER A 258 20.85 -20.82 -8.33
N ARG A 259 20.42 -21.61 -9.32
CA ARG A 259 19.03 -21.67 -9.77
C ARG A 259 18.09 -22.24 -8.70
N ARG A 260 18.63 -22.99 -7.73
CA ARG A 260 17.90 -23.65 -6.65
C ARG A 260 18.46 -23.23 -5.30
N ASN A 261 18.05 -22.07 -4.80
CA ASN A 261 18.42 -21.66 -3.46
C ASN A 261 17.90 -22.59 -2.35
N ALA A 262 16.93 -23.44 -2.66
CA ALA A 262 16.37 -24.43 -1.73
C ALA A 262 17.34 -25.55 -1.39
N ASP A 263 18.39 -25.74 -2.19
CA ASP A 263 19.36 -26.83 -2.02
C ASP A 263 20.57 -26.39 -1.17
N PHE A 264 20.60 -25.14 -0.68
CA PHE A 264 21.72 -24.65 0.13
C PHE A 264 21.43 -24.86 1.62
N ASP A 265 22.18 -25.73 2.26
CA ASP A 265 22.09 -26.01 3.69
C ASP A 265 23.34 -25.51 4.42
N ILE A 266 23.20 -24.49 5.27
CA ILE A 266 24.29 -23.93 6.06
C ILE A 266 24.82 -24.89 7.14
N ALA A 267 24.04 -25.90 7.52
CA ALA A 267 24.49 -26.94 8.43
C ALA A 267 25.49 -27.90 7.76
N ASP A 268 25.45 -28.03 6.45
CA ASP A 268 26.43 -28.79 5.68
C ASP A 268 27.81 -28.09 5.73
N PRO A 269 28.89 -28.81 6.09
CA PRO A 269 30.22 -28.21 6.24
C PRO A 269 30.79 -27.59 4.95
N GLU A 270 30.52 -28.20 3.79
CA GLU A 270 30.98 -27.68 2.49
C GLU A 270 30.24 -26.39 2.13
N HIS A 271 28.92 -26.38 2.31
CA HIS A 271 28.12 -25.17 2.11
C HIS A 271 28.51 -24.06 3.08
N ARG A 272 28.79 -24.37 4.33
CA ARG A 272 29.26 -23.41 5.32
C ARG A 272 30.64 -22.84 4.97
N ALA A 273 31.58 -23.67 4.55
CA ALA A 273 32.88 -23.22 4.10
C ALA A 273 32.77 -22.26 2.89
N LYS A 274 31.91 -22.58 1.97
CA LYS A 274 31.60 -21.72 0.82
C LYS A 274 30.94 -20.41 1.22
N TRP A 275 30.03 -20.44 2.19
CA TRP A 275 29.46 -19.22 2.78
C TRP A 275 30.54 -18.33 3.38
N LEU A 276 31.37 -18.88 4.27
CA LEU A 276 32.43 -18.14 4.94
C LEU A 276 33.44 -17.52 3.95
N HIS A 277 33.74 -18.23 2.87
CA HIS A 277 34.60 -17.71 1.81
C HIS A 277 34.02 -16.49 1.09
N VAL A 278 32.68 -16.47 0.87
CA VAL A 278 32.01 -15.42 0.09
C VAL A 278 31.50 -14.28 0.97
N CYS A 279 30.94 -14.61 2.13
CA CYS A 279 30.24 -13.64 2.98
C CYS A 279 31.02 -13.25 4.24
N GLY A 280 32.05 -14.04 4.60
CA GLY A 280 32.76 -13.87 5.87
C GLY A 280 31.93 -14.35 7.06
N ASP A 281 32.40 -14.05 8.25
CA ASP A 281 31.90 -14.56 9.52
C ASP A 281 31.14 -13.52 10.37
N SER A 282 31.14 -12.27 9.96
CA SER A 282 30.44 -11.17 10.65
C SER A 282 29.36 -10.56 9.78
N VAL A 283 28.13 -10.80 10.13
CA VAL A 283 26.96 -10.54 9.28
C VAL A 283 25.99 -9.59 9.95
N LEU A 284 25.47 -8.62 9.18
CA LEU A 284 24.27 -7.86 9.53
C LEU A 284 23.09 -8.35 8.68
N ASP A 285 22.03 -8.80 9.33
CA ASP A 285 20.74 -9.10 8.71
C ASP A 285 19.76 -7.97 9.05
N PHE A 286 19.64 -7.01 8.14
CA PHE A 286 18.79 -5.81 8.30
C PHE A 286 17.41 -6.08 7.72
N GLY A 287 16.39 -6.07 8.57
CA GLY A 287 15.04 -6.51 8.25
C GLY A 287 14.90 -8.03 8.31
N SER A 288 15.35 -8.62 9.42
CA SER A 288 15.47 -10.07 9.61
C SER A 288 14.12 -10.83 9.69
N GLY A 289 13.01 -10.12 9.72
CA GLY A 289 11.67 -10.71 9.77
C GLY A 289 11.46 -11.57 11.02
N HIS A 290 11.30 -12.89 10.84
CA HIS A 290 11.18 -13.83 11.96
C HIS A 290 12.52 -14.23 12.59
N GLY A 291 13.65 -13.75 12.06
CA GLY A 291 14.99 -14.10 12.52
C GLY A 291 15.39 -15.55 12.24
N ASP A 292 14.67 -16.27 11.37
CA ASP A 292 14.96 -17.69 11.10
C ASP A 292 16.33 -17.87 10.43
N GLU A 293 16.68 -17.01 9.47
CA GLU A 293 18.00 -17.02 8.84
C GLU A 293 19.12 -16.65 9.81
N ALA A 294 18.93 -15.59 10.59
CA ALA A 294 19.88 -15.17 11.60
C ALA A 294 20.15 -16.27 12.65
N ARG A 295 19.09 -17.00 13.05
CA ARG A 295 19.21 -18.14 13.97
C ARG A 295 20.02 -19.28 13.35
N MET A 296 19.70 -19.68 12.10
CA MET A 296 20.42 -20.76 11.42
C MET A 296 21.91 -20.44 11.23
N LEU A 297 22.23 -19.18 10.88
CA LEU A 297 23.60 -18.74 10.75
C LEU A 297 24.36 -18.80 12.09
N ARG A 298 23.73 -18.37 13.20
CA ARG A 298 24.33 -18.45 14.54
C ARG A 298 24.56 -19.90 14.96
N GLU A 299 23.61 -20.79 14.71
CA GLU A 299 23.74 -22.24 14.97
C GLU A 299 24.91 -22.86 14.18
N ALA A 300 25.23 -22.27 12.98
CA ALA A 300 26.38 -22.65 12.18
C ALA A 300 27.71 -21.98 12.62
N GLY A 301 27.71 -21.19 13.69
CA GLY A 301 28.89 -20.51 14.23
C GLY A 301 29.23 -19.18 13.57
N ILE A 302 28.30 -18.57 12.82
CA ILE A 302 28.49 -17.27 12.17
C ILE A 302 27.98 -16.18 13.13
N ASP A 303 28.77 -15.11 13.30
CA ASP A 303 28.42 -13.97 14.13
C ASP A 303 27.41 -13.06 13.42
N VAL A 304 26.14 -13.12 13.81
CA VAL A 304 25.04 -12.38 13.17
C VAL A 304 24.45 -11.34 14.11
N THR A 305 24.47 -10.09 13.67
CA THR A 305 23.60 -9.03 14.21
C THR A 305 22.32 -8.99 13.38
N ALA A 306 21.17 -9.13 14.00
CA ALA A 306 19.87 -9.04 13.33
C ALA A 306 19.14 -7.77 13.80
N PHE A 307 18.47 -7.11 12.86
CA PHE A 307 17.63 -5.95 13.14
C PHE A 307 16.27 -6.13 12.46
N GLU A 308 15.19 -6.08 13.24
CA GLU A 308 13.80 -6.10 12.75
C GLU A 308 12.95 -5.22 13.65
N PRO A 309 12.60 -4.00 13.20
CA PRO A 309 11.81 -3.08 14.01
C PRO A 309 10.39 -3.58 14.23
N TYR A 310 9.84 -4.37 13.31
CA TYR A 310 8.47 -4.90 13.37
C TYR A 310 8.44 -6.39 13.69
N GLU A 311 9.30 -6.86 14.60
CA GLU A 311 9.35 -8.25 15.00
C GLU A 311 7.99 -8.75 15.52
N ASN A 312 7.62 -9.94 15.10
CA ASN A 312 6.32 -10.54 15.36
C ASN A 312 6.33 -11.37 16.65
N ASP A 313 5.22 -11.38 17.40
CA ASP A 313 5.07 -12.14 18.63
C ASP A 313 4.87 -13.66 18.44
N GLY A 314 4.85 -14.13 17.19
CA GLY A 314 4.55 -15.53 16.84
C GLY A 314 3.08 -15.78 16.47
N HIS A 315 2.20 -14.82 16.69
CA HIS A 315 0.76 -14.84 16.36
C HIS A 315 0.39 -13.82 15.28
N GLU A 316 1.32 -13.50 14.39
CA GLU A 316 1.16 -12.49 13.32
C GLU A 316 0.85 -11.06 13.83
N ARG A 317 1.18 -10.76 15.08
CA ARG A 317 1.05 -9.43 15.67
C ARG A 317 2.42 -8.82 15.87
N ILE A 318 2.56 -7.54 15.53
CA ILE A 318 3.78 -6.78 15.80
C ILE A 318 3.96 -6.64 17.31
N SER A 319 5.13 -7.03 17.80
CA SER A 319 5.52 -6.87 19.20
C SER A 319 6.45 -5.66 19.35
N PHE A 320 5.95 -4.61 19.98
CA PHE A 320 6.76 -3.43 20.29
C PHE A 320 8.01 -3.77 21.10
N ASP A 321 7.87 -4.62 22.14
CA ASP A 321 8.99 -4.96 23.02
C ASP A 321 10.07 -5.79 22.33
N ARG A 322 9.69 -6.65 21.37
CA ARG A 322 10.65 -7.38 20.55
C ARG A 322 11.36 -6.47 19.56
N GLY A 323 10.62 -5.60 18.87
CA GLY A 323 11.20 -4.60 17.96
C GLY A 323 12.18 -3.68 18.67
N ARG A 324 11.83 -3.23 19.88
CA ARG A 324 12.71 -2.41 20.71
C ARG A 324 13.99 -3.16 21.12
N ARG A 325 13.89 -4.40 21.61
CA ARG A 325 15.08 -5.22 21.93
C ARG A 325 15.96 -5.47 20.69
N SER A 326 15.34 -5.69 19.53
CA SER A 326 16.07 -5.82 18.26
C SER A 326 16.86 -4.56 17.95
N ALA A 327 16.24 -3.39 18.11
CA ALA A 327 16.91 -2.09 17.92
C ALA A 327 18.02 -1.85 18.94
N GLU A 328 17.80 -2.16 20.23
CA GLU A 328 18.80 -2.06 21.30
C GLU A 328 20.04 -2.93 20.98
N GLY A 329 19.84 -4.18 20.56
CA GLY A 329 20.93 -5.08 20.17
C GLY A 329 21.72 -4.57 18.96
N PHE A 330 21.03 -4.03 17.95
CA PHE A 330 21.68 -3.42 16.79
C PHE A 330 22.48 -2.16 17.17
N ILE A 331 21.89 -1.23 17.92
CA ILE A 331 22.55 0.00 18.39
C ILE A 331 23.78 -0.33 19.23
N HIS A 332 23.69 -1.36 20.09
CA HIS A 332 24.85 -1.84 20.89
C HIS A 332 25.97 -2.33 19.98
N ALA A 333 25.68 -3.13 18.95
CA ALA A 333 26.68 -3.61 17.99
C ALA A 333 27.34 -2.45 17.22
N VAL A 334 26.56 -1.45 16.81
CA VAL A 334 27.08 -0.25 16.16
C VAL A 334 28.00 0.53 17.09
N ARG A 335 27.56 0.79 18.33
CA ARG A 335 28.32 1.54 19.35
C ARG A 335 29.64 0.86 19.74
N SER A 336 29.65 -0.48 19.77
CA SER A 336 30.87 -1.26 20.04
C SER A 336 31.86 -1.26 18.88
N GLY A 337 31.56 -0.60 17.76
CA GLY A 337 32.43 -0.55 16.58
C GLY A 337 32.44 -1.87 15.79
N LYS A 338 31.49 -2.76 15.98
CA LYS A 338 31.42 -4.04 15.28
C LYS A 338 31.45 -3.83 13.76
N ARG A 339 32.37 -4.50 13.08
CA ARG A 339 32.52 -4.48 11.62
C ARG A 339 31.74 -5.63 11.00
N PHE A 340 31.15 -5.42 9.83
CA PHE A 340 30.39 -6.42 9.10
C PHE A 340 31.07 -6.73 7.77
N THR A 341 31.36 -8.00 7.53
CA THR A 341 31.87 -8.47 6.23
C THR A 341 30.76 -8.52 5.19
N SER A 342 29.53 -8.83 5.63
CA SER A 342 28.34 -8.86 4.78
C SER A 342 27.13 -8.21 5.46
N LEU A 343 26.39 -7.45 4.68
CA LEU A 343 25.12 -6.87 5.08
C LEU A 343 24.02 -7.40 4.14
N PHE A 344 22.89 -7.78 4.70
CA PHE A 344 21.78 -8.35 3.94
C PHE A 344 20.51 -7.50 4.08
N LEU A 345 19.90 -7.19 2.92
CA LEU A 345 18.58 -6.58 2.77
C LEU A 345 17.66 -7.56 2.00
N SER A 346 17.34 -8.68 2.62
CA SER A 346 16.61 -9.78 1.96
C SER A 346 15.11 -9.54 1.90
N SER A 347 14.61 -9.09 0.75
CA SER A 347 13.19 -8.80 0.52
C SER A 347 12.62 -7.72 1.46
N VAL A 348 13.46 -6.83 1.96
CA VAL A 348 13.08 -5.68 2.80
C VAL A 348 12.48 -4.59 1.91
N LEU A 349 13.24 -4.12 0.93
CA LEU A 349 12.91 -2.95 0.10
C LEU A 349 11.60 -3.12 -0.70
N ASN A 350 11.17 -4.35 -0.96
CA ASN A 350 9.88 -4.58 -1.59
C ASN A 350 8.68 -4.47 -0.64
N SER A 351 8.91 -4.43 0.66
CA SER A 351 7.85 -4.32 1.68
C SER A 351 7.74 -2.90 2.25
N VAL A 352 8.71 -2.03 1.97
CA VAL A 352 8.73 -0.64 2.42
C VAL A 352 7.94 0.24 1.45
N PRO A 353 6.92 0.98 1.93
CA PRO A 353 5.94 1.62 1.05
C PRO A 353 6.47 2.82 0.25
N PHE A 354 7.33 3.65 0.84
CA PHE A 354 7.74 4.92 0.26
C PHE A 354 9.20 4.92 -0.18
N VAL A 355 9.52 5.66 -1.24
CA VAL A 355 10.88 5.74 -1.79
C VAL A 355 11.86 6.33 -0.77
N SER A 356 11.47 7.40 -0.06
CA SER A 356 12.28 8.01 0.99
C SER A 356 12.68 7.01 2.09
N ASP A 357 11.72 6.20 2.54
CA ASP A 357 11.93 5.20 3.59
C ASP A 357 12.95 4.13 3.13
N ARG A 358 12.87 3.71 1.85
CA ARG A 358 13.82 2.77 1.25
C ARG A 358 15.23 3.35 1.11
N GLU A 359 15.32 4.64 0.75
CA GLU A 359 16.61 5.36 0.70
C GLU A 359 17.24 5.48 2.09
N HIS A 360 16.45 5.70 3.14
CA HIS A 360 16.93 5.73 4.52
C HIS A 360 17.58 4.39 4.91
N ILE A 361 16.95 3.27 4.60
CA ILE A 361 17.48 1.93 4.87
C ILE A 361 18.82 1.71 4.16
N VAL A 362 18.89 2.04 2.86
CA VAL A 362 20.15 1.87 2.10
C VAL A 362 21.24 2.80 2.60
N CYS A 363 20.89 4.05 2.98
CA CYS A 363 21.79 5.02 3.58
C CYS A 363 22.43 4.48 4.87
N ILE A 364 21.62 3.96 5.79
CA ILE A 364 22.09 3.36 7.07
C ILE A 364 23.01 2.17 6.81
N CYS A 365 22.63 1.27 5.90
CA CYS A 365 23.45 0.12 5.55
C CYS A 365 24.79 0.54 4.90
N ALA A 366 24.77 1.52 4.02
CA ALA A 366 25.99 2.05 3.39
C ALA A 366 26.96 2.68 4.40
N ALA A 367 26.44 3.41 5.40
CA ALA A 367 27.24 3.99 6.48
C ALA A 367 27.90 2.94 7.39
N LEU A 368 27.43 1.70 7.38
CA LEU A 368 28.01 0.57 8.13
C LEU A 368 29.00 -0.24 7.31
N CYS A 369 29.02 -0.07 5.98
CA CYS A 369 29.98 -0.72 5.09
C CYS A 369 31.34 -0.01 5.14
N ASP A 370 32.40 -0.78 5.02
CA ASP A 370 33.76 -0.31 4.74
C ASP A 370 34.28 -0.93 3.43
N GLY A 371 35.59 -0.72 3.12
CA GLY A 371 36.19 -1.22 1.89
C GLY A 371 36.15 -2.75 1.72
N ASN A 372 35.96 -3.49 2.82
CA ASN A 372 35.90 -4.96 2.84
C ASN A 372 34.49 -5.49 2.95
N SER A 373 33.51 -4.61 3.13
CA SER A 373 32.12 -5.00 3.28
C SER A 373 31.43 -5.19 1.93
N THR A 374 30.50 -6.14 1.87
CA THR A 374 29.60 -6.31 0.71
C THR A 374 28.14 -6.25 1.17
N LEU A 375 27.34 -5.39 0.54
CA LEU A 375 25.89 -5.35 0.73
C LEU A 375 25.22 -6.24 -0.32
N TYR A 376 24.39 -7.15 0.16
CA TYR A 376 23.54 -8.02 -0.65
C TYR A 376 22.08 -7.63 -0.44
N ALA A 377 21.41 -7.23 -1.50
CA ALA A 377 20.00 -6.88 -1.45
C ALA A 377 19.17 -7.72 -2.40
N SER A 378 17.96 -8.03 -2.02
CA SER A 378 17.00 -8.67 -2.92
C SER A 378 15.61 -8.06 -2.79
N ALA A 379 14.86 -8.06 -3.91
CA ALA A 379 13.50 -7.54 -3.96
C ALA A 379 12.67 -8.25 -5.02
N ARG A 380 11.40 -7.90 -5.12
CA ARG A 380 10.49 -8.37 -6.18
C ARG A 380 10.78 -7.69 -7.51
N SER A 381 10.70 -8.44 -8.61
CA SER A 381 10.92 -7.92 -9.95
C SER A 381 9.62 -7.70 -10.71
N THR A 382 9.56 -6.64 -11.53
CA THR A 382 8.47 -6.39 -12.49
C THR A 382 8.37 -7.46 -13.58
N LYS A 383 9.40 -8.31 -13.75
CA LYS A 383 9.37 -9.49 -14.63
C LYS A 383 8.71 -10.70 -13.97
N GLY A 384 8.47 -10.66 -12.66
CA GLY A 384 7.87 -11.77 -11.92
C GLY A 384 6.40 -12.00 -12.30
N ALA A 385 5.97 -13.26 -12.27
CA ALA A 385 4.59 -13.64 -12.56
C ALA A 385 3.57 -12.85 -11.73
N ASN A 386 3.89 -12.58 -10.48
CA ASN A 386 3.03 -11.80 -9.58
C ASN A 386 2.74 -10.40 -10.10
N TRP A 387 3.77 -9.69 -10.60
CA TRP A 387 3.58 -8.38 -11.22
C TRP A 387 2.78 -8.48 -12.51
N GLN A 388 3.09 -9.48 -13.34
CA GLN A 388 2.38 -9.70 -14.60
C GLN A 388 0.90 -10.04 -14.39
N CYS A 389 0.57 -10.77 -13.33
CA CYS A 389 -0.84 -11.04 -12.96
C CYS A 389 -1.61 -9.76 -12.63
N HIS A 390 -0.97 -8.78 -12.00
CA HIS A 390 -1.60 -7.47 -11.76
C HIS A 390 -1.83 -6.66 -13.05
N THR A 391 -1.14 -7.01 -14.14
CA THR A 391 -1.30 -6.35 -15.44
C THR A 391 -2.23 -7.08 -16.38
N ARG A 392 -2.35 -8.41 -16.24
CA ARG A 392 -3.06 -9.28 -17.20
C ARG A 392 -4.43 -9.77 -16.72
N GLY A 393 -4.80 -9.50 -15.50
CA GLY A 393 -6.10 -9.90 -14.96
C GLY A 393 -6.02 -10.72 -13.68
N PRO A 394 -7.18 -10.85 -13.03
CA PRO A 394 -7.32 -11.71 -11.89
C PRO A 394 -7.29 -13.16 -12.37
N GLY A 395 -6.84 -14.01 -11.59
CA GLY A 395 -7.32 -15.33 -11.80
C GLY A 395 -6.34 -16.40 -11.88
N LEU A 396 -5.19 -16.18 -11.44
CA LEU A 396 -4.21 -17.24 -11.53
C LEU A 396 -3.76 -17.75 -10.16
N ASN A 397 -4.47 -17.37 -9.09
CA ASN A 397 -4.10 -17.88 -7.79
C ASN A 397 -5.29 -18.49 -7.08
N GLU A 398 -5.32 -19.83 -7.06
CA GLU A 398 -6.27 -20.63 -6.28
C GLU A 398 -6.24 -20.29 -4.78
N HIS A 399 -5.19 -19.62 -4.32
CA HIS A 399 -4.99 -19.23 -2.92
C HIS A 399 -5.44 -17.82 -2.56
N GLY A 400 -6.10 -17.08 -3.45
CA GLY A 400 -6.66 -15.76 -3.16
C GLY A 400 -5.64 -14.64 -2.86
N MET A 401 -4.35 -14.85 -3.11
CA MET A 401 -3.27 -13.92 -2.79
C MET A 401 -3.34 -12.57 -3.52
N TYR A 402 -4.12 -12.47 -4.59
CA TYR A 402 -4.20 -11.27 -5.43
C TYR A 402 -5.54 -10.56 -5.36
N GLU A 403 -6.46 -11.07 -4.57
CA GLU A 403 -7.74 -10.42 -4.42
C GLU A 403 -7.61 -9.10 -3.67
N GLY A 404 -8.20 -8.06 -4.23
CA GLY A 404 -8.12 -6.71 -3.71
C GLY A 404 -6.79 -5.99 -3.94
N THR A 405 -5.84 -6.59 -4.67
CA THR A 405 -4.58 -5.91 -4.97
C THR A 405 -4.74 -4.95 -6.15
N PHE A 406 -4.19 -3.74 -6.02
CA PHE A 406 -4.18 -2.74 -7.08
C PHE A 406 -2.86 -1.95 -7.09
N ARG A 407 -2.55 -1.32 -8.23
CA ARG A 407 -1.41 -0.42 -8.38
C ARG A 407 -1.76 0.94 -7.80
N VAL A 408 -0.75 1.57 -7.22
CA VAL A 408 -0.87 2.95 -6.74
C VAL A 408 -0.34 3.94 -7.78
N ALA A 409 -0.83 5.16 -7.72
CA ALA A 409 -0.44 6.20 -8.68
C ALA A 409 0.81 6.97 -8.26
N TRP A 410 1.13 7.03 -6.95
CA TRP A 410 2.25 7.85 -6.46
C TRP A 410 3.64 7.31 -6.79
N GLU A 411 3.74 6.01 -7.12
CA GLU A 411 5.03 5.42 -7.50
C GLU A 411 4.83 4.21 -8.41
N ARG A 412 5.59 4.18 -9.51
CA ARG A 412 5.63 3.03 -10.41
C ARG A 412 6.11 1.77 -9.67
N GLY A 413 5.46 0.66 -9.95
CA GLY A 413 5.86 -0.63 -9.40
C GLY A 413 5.32 -0.92 -8.01
N VAL A 414 4.59 -0.01 -7.37
CA VAL A 414 3.98 -0.23 -6.06
C VAL A 414 2.54 -0.72 -6.19
N THR A 415 2.21 -1.71 -5.39
CA THR A 415 0.84 -2.23 -5.24
C THR A 415 0.44 -2.24 -3.77
N ILE A 416 -0.86 -2.08 -3.52
CA ILE A 416 -1.48 -2.36 -2.22
C ILE A 416 -2.46 -3.52 -2.39
N GLY A 417 -2.43 -4.46 -1.47
CA GLY A 417 -3.35 -5.59 -1.42
C GLY A 417 -3.78 -5.92 -0.01
N ASP A 418 -4.58 -6.99 0.11
CA ASP A 418 -5.06 -7.53 1.39
C ASP A 418 -5.85 -6.54 2.26
N LEU A 419 -6.55 -5.60 1.64
CA LEU A 419 -7.27 -4.52 2.31
C LEU A 419 -8.35 -5.00 3.28
N GLY A 420 -8.92 -6.18 3.04
CA GLY A 420 -9.93 -6.78 3.93
C GLY A 420 -9.40 -7.24 5.29
N VAL A 421 -8.07 -7.38 5.44
CA VAL A 421 -7.43 -7.81 6.70
C VAL A 421 -6.51 -6.71 7.23
N ALA A 422 -5.50 -6.34 6.45
CA ALA A 422 -4.62 -5.20 6.70
C ALA A 422 -3.92 -4.83 5.39
N PRO A 423 -3.80 -3.55 5.04
CA PRO A 423 -3.14 -3.12 3.81
C PRO A 423 -1.71 -3.64 3.75
N LYS A 424 -1.36 -4.23 2.62
CA LYS A 424 -0.02 -4.73 2.36
C LYS A 424 0.54 -4.06 1.13
N VAL A 425 1.63 -3.36 1.31
CA VAL A 425 2.38 -2.76 0.21
C VAL A 425 3.38 -3.76 -0.36
N GLN A 426 3.52 -3.75 -1.68
CA GLN A 426 4.53 -4.51 -2.39
C GLN A 426 5.12 -3.66 -3.50
N LYS A 427 6.40 -3.38 -3.42
CA LYS A 427 7.18 -2.74 -4.48
C LYS A 427 7.80 -3.81 -5.38
N TYR A 428 7.68 -3.61 -6.68
CA TYR A 428 8.33 -4.37 -7.74
C TYR A 428 9.29 -3.46 -8.49
N TYR A 429 10.51 -3.89 -8.66
CA TYR A 429 11.56 -3.11 -9.31
C TYR A 429 11.85 -3.57 -10.73
N ASP A 430 12.13 -2.64 -11.62
CA ASP A 430 12.90 -2.95 -12.81
C ASP A 430 14.42 -2.89 -12.51
N ARG A 431 15.23 -3.28 -13.51
CA ARG A 431 16.67 -3.39 -13.32
C ARG A 431 17.35 -2.02 -13.14
N ALA A 432 16.90 -1.03 -13.89
CA ALA A 432 17.50 0.31 -13.85
C ALA A 432 17.19 0.98 -12.52
N GLU A 433 15.94 1.02 -12.14
CA GLU A 433 15.47 1.60 -10.89
C GLU A 433 16.16 0.97 -9.66
N PHE A 434 16.27 -0.38 -9.63
CA PHE A 434 16.91 -1.06 -8.51
C PHE A 434 18.41 -0.77 -8.44
N ARG A 435 19.07 -0.61 -9.60
CA ARG A 435 20.47 -0.21 -9.68
C ARG A 435 20.68 1.24 -9.22
N GLU A 436 19.86 2.16 -9.67
CA GLU A 436 19.93 3.58 -9.35
C GLU A 436 19.79 3.85 -7.85
N LEU A 437 18.93 3.11 -7.16
CA LEU A 437 18.79 3.22 -5.71
C LEU A 437 20.11 3.01 -4.97
N PHE A 438 20.91 2.01 -5.38
CA PHE A 438 22.19 1.72 -4.73
C PHE A 438 23.35 2.57 -5.24
N LEU A 439 23.32 3.03 -6.49
CA LEU A 439 24.38 3.90 -7.05
C LEU A 439 24.48 5.25 -6.33
N GLN A 440 23.47 5.65 -5.57
CA GLN A 440 23.56 6.82 -4.70
C GLN A 440 24.58 6.63 -3.57
N PHE A 441 24.87 5.39 -3.19
CA PHE A 441 25.64 5.04 -1.98
C PHE A 441 26.86 4.14 -2.24
N PHE A 442 26.96 3.53 -3.43
CA PHE A 442 28.03 2.59 -3.78
C PHE A 442 28.57 2.88 -5.18
N ASP A 443 29.89 2.72 -5.37
CA ASP A 443 30.51 2.86 -6.68
C ASP A 443 30.33 1.61 -7.55
N GLU A 444 30.28 0.44 -6.93
CA GLU A 444 30.09 -0.82 -7.64
C GLU A 444 28.75 -1.46 -7.28
N VAL A 445 27.85 -1.56 -8.27
CA VAL A 445 26.53 -2.16 -8.14
C VAL A 445 26.32 -3.17 -9.26
N GLU A 446 26.39 -4.46 -8.92
CA GLU A 446 26.07 -5.57 -9.81
C GLU A 446 24.61 -5.98 -9.61
N ILE A 447 23.82 -6.01 -10.69
CA ILE A 447 22.43 -6.47 -10.66
C ILE A 447 22.33 -7.87 -11.23
N CYS A 448 21.80 -8.80 -10.41
CA CYS A 448 21.55 -10.19 -10.77
C CYS A 448 20.04 -10.41 -10.96
N PRO A 449 19.52 -10.35 -12.19
CA PRO A 449 18.11 -10.57 -12.44
C PRO A 449 17.74 -12.06 -12.29
N LYS A 450 16.65 -12.33 -11.59
CA LYS A 450 15.99 -13.63 -11.51
C LYS A 450 14.57 -13.50 -12.09
N SER A 451 13.89 -14.60 -12.35
CA SER A 451 12.55 -14.57 -12.98
C SER A 451 11.50 -13.84 -12.15
N THR A 452 11.51 -14.03 -10.83
CA THR A 452 10.51 -13.47 -9.91
C THR A 452 11.07 -12.43 -8.95
N SER A 453 12.39 -12.34 -8.85
CA SER A 453 13.11 -11.44 -7.96
C SER A 453 14.27 -10.77 -8.69
N ILE A 454 14.80 -9.74 -8.09
CA ILE A 454 16.00 -9.03 -8.49
C ILE A 454 16.94 -8.97 -7.29
N ALA A 455 18.24 -9.08 -7.53
CA ALA A 455 19.24 -8.95 -6.48
C ALA A 455 20.30 -7.93 -6.88
N ALA A 456 20.86 -7.25 -5.91
CA ALA A 456 22.02 -6.35 -6.05
C ALA A 456 23.15 -6.82 -5.15
N ILE A 457 24.37 -6.73 -5.66
CA ILE A 457 25.62 -6.90 -4.92
C ILE A 457 26.35 -5.58 -5.01
N CYS A 458 26.54 -4.92 -3.86
CA CYS A 458 27.07 -3.57 -3.78
C CYS A 458 28.38 -3.57 -3.00
N ARG A 459 29.40 -2.91 -3.57
CA ARG A 459 30.76 -2.77 -3.00
C ARG A 459 31.23 -1.34 -3.15
N LYS A 460 32.32 -1.01 -2.46
CA LYS A 460 32.92 0.33 -2.45
C LYS A 460 31.88 1.39 -2.03
N PRO A 461 31.57 1.43 -0.73
CA PRO A 461 30.63 2.42 -0.21
C PRO A 461 31.16 3.83 -0.41
N ARG A 462 30.31 4.75 -0.82
CA ARG A 462 30.60 6.18 -0.87
C ARG A 462 30.47 6.79 0.52
N PRO A 463 31.24 7.84 0.82
CA PRO A 463 30.99 8.61 2.04
C PRO A 463 29.53 9.09 2.10
N VAL A 464 28.86 8.79 3.20
CA VAL A 464 27.47 9.20 3.40
C VAL A 464 27.44 10.61 3.99
N ASN A 465 26.59 11.48 3.44
CA ASN A 465 26.37 12.81 3.99
C ASN A 465 25.83 12.72 5.42
N PRO A 466 26.43 13.37 6.43
CA PRO A 466 26.01 13.30 7.83
C PRO A 466 24.56 13.71 8.07
N GLU A 467 24.08 14.77 7.43
CA GLU A 467 22.71 15.23 7.57
C GLU A 467 21.69 14.21 7.03
N ARG A 468 22.03 13.61 5.88
CA ARG A 468 21.20 12.54 5.27
C ARG A 468 21.15 11.31 6.17
N LEU A 469 22.29 10.94 6.75
CA LEU A 469 22.37 9.82 7.69
C LEU A 469 21.59 10.13 8.97
N ALA A 470 21.73 11.32 9.53
CA ALA A 470 20.97 11.74 10.72
C ALA A 470 19.46 11.69 10.47
N ALA A 471 19.01 12.17 9.32
CA ALA A 471 17.59 12.08 8.93
C ALA A 471 17.11 10.62 8.82
N ALA A 472 17.92 9.76 8.21
CA ALA A 472 17.63 8.34 8.08
C ALA A 472 17.55 7.62 9.44
N LEU A 473 18.46 7.91 10.35
CA LEU A 473 18.46 7.35 11.70
C LEU A 473 17.28 7.83 12.53
N ARG A 474 16.95 9.14 12.48
CA ARG A 474 15.76 9.67 13.16
C ARG A 474 14.51 9.00 12.67
N PHE A 475 14.41 8.72 11.39
CA PHE A 475 13.25 8.04 10.82
C PHE A 475 13.19 6.56 11.22
N GLU A 476 14.24 5.79 10.95
CA GLU A 476 14.25 4.34 11.11
C GLU A 476 14.18 3.90 12.59
N PHE A 477 14.74 4.69 13.50
CA PHE A 477 14.72 4.41 14.94
C PHE A 477 13.59 5.12 15.70
N ASP A 478 12.68 5.76 14.96
CA ASP A 478 11.41 6.30 15.47
C ASP A 478 10.19 5.84 14.66
N LEU A 479 10.26 4.63 14.08
CA LEU A 479 9.19 4.06 13.28
C LEU A 479 7.87 3.95 14.06
N PRO A 480 6.73 4.17 13.38
CA PRO A 480 5.40 4.11 13.99
C PRO A 480 4.95 2.67 14.27
N TYR A 481 4.15 2.52 15.34
CA TYR A 481 3.49 1.29 15.73
C TYR A 481 1.98 1.46 15.83
N PRO A 482 1.19 0.37 15.83
CA PRO A 482 -0.24 0.45 16.10
C PRO A 482 -0.55 1.16 17.41
N GLY A 483 -1.62 1.98 17.41
CA GLY A 483 -2.03 2.73 18.59
C GLY A 483 -1.25 4.02 18.85
N GLY A 484 -0.56 4.56 17.83
CA GLY A 484 0.15 5.84 17.92
C GLY A 484 1.48 5.79 18.66
N ARG A 485 1.96 4.60 19.04
CA ARG A 485 3.28 4.42 19.65
C ARG A 485 4.37 4.58 18.59
N ARG A 486 5.55 4.97 19.03
CA ARG A 486 6.74 5.06 18.18
C ARG A 486 7.90 4.30 18.84
N LEU A 487 8.87 3.85 18.02
CA LEU A 487 10.02 3.09 18.52
C LEU A 487 10.84 3.90 19.54
N GLY A 488 11.01 5.19 19.31
CA GLY A 488 11.56 6.16 20.27
C GLY A 488 13.02 5.91 20.63
N MET A 489 13.87 5.53 19.68
CA MET A 489 15.30 5.22 19.89
C MET A 489 16.23 6.01 18.95
N ALA A 490 15.73 7.11 18.38
CA ALA A 490 16.47 7.91 17.42
C ALA A 490 17.77 8.50 18.00
N GLU A 491 17.70 9.05 19.20
CA GLU A 491 18.85 9.71 19.84
C GLU A 491 19.95 8.71 20.22
N GLU A 492 19.57 7.51 20.68
CA GLU A 492 20.50 6.42 20.95
C GLU A 492 21.20 5.93 19.69
N ALA A 493 20.48 5.87 18.57
CA ALA A 493 21.04 5.50 17.28
C ALA A 493 22.00 6.57 16.76
N LEU A 494 21.61 7.86 16.81
CA LEU A 494 22.47 8.97 16.44
C LEU A 494 23.79 8.96 17.23
N ALA A 495 23.71 8.80 18.56
CA ALA A 495 24.88 8.74 19.41
C ALA A 495 25.80 7.55 19.07
N ALA A 496 25.23 6.37 18.79
CA ALA A 496 25.99 5.18 18.42
C ALA A 496 26.72 5.35 17.10
N PHE A 497 26.04 5.89 16.08
CA PHE A 497 26.64 6.15 14.77
C PHE A 497 27.68 7.28 14.82
N SER A 498 27.42 8.34 15.58
CA SER A 498 28.40 9.42 15.81
C SER A 498 29.70 8.86 16.41
N THR A 499 29.57 8.00 17.44
CA THR A 499 30.75 7.34 18.06
C THR A 499 31.49 6.46 17.07
N ARG A 500 30.77 5.63 16.29
CA ARG A 500 31.35 4.71 15.32
C ARG A 500 32.11 5.42 14.20
N LEU A 501 31.53 6.50 13.66
CA LEU A 501 32.01 7.20 12.47
C LEU A 501 32.95 8.35 12.82
N GLY A 502 33.05 8.75 14.09
CA GLY A 502 33.85 9.88 14.54
C GLY A 502 33.33 11.24 14.03
N VAL A 503 32.04 11.36 13.76
CA VAL A 503 31.39 12.58 13.25
C VAL A 503 30.19 12.94 14.13
N SER A 504 29.81 14.21 14.16
CA SER A 504 28.60 14.66 14.81
C SER A 504 27.41 14.47 13.85
N LEU A 505 26.38 13.76 14.29
CA LEU A 505 25.13 13.51 13.54
C LEU A 505 23.95 14.26 14.15
#